data_f3bda457c0b47be0dcf5cd860e79f645
#
_entry.id   f3bda457c0b47be0dcf5cd860e79f645
#
_cell.length_a   1.000
_cell.length_b   1.000
_cell.length_c   1.000
_cell.angle_alpha   90.00
_cell.angle_beta   90.00
_cell.angle_gamma   90.00
#
_symmetry.space_group_name_H-M   'P 1'
#
loop_
_entity.id
_entity.type
_entity.pdbx_description
1 polymer ?
#
loop_
_entity_poly.entity_id
_entity_poly.type
_entity_poly.pdbx_seq_one_letter_code
_entity_poly.pdbx_strand_id
1 'polypeptide(L)'
;TLEIVDPITNDNYKINIPTREDPRIVRNRFPQPGRPSNFWGMEHIWGVENPSDPHNPMMDSLGRVWMTSKIRNDQPDWCGEGSDNKFAKYFPLTRSGRQASVYDPETQQFELVDTCFSTHHLQFANNPDRTLYFNELSGPMFGWVDTRTWDLTHDEQASQGWCPQIIDTNGDGVITKPWNASGEENPNPDLDTEVSFRLYSVIPDPNDGDIVWGASQSYPGYIVRLDRGDNAPETCISEVYQVPDPGTNPRGIDIDSNGVVWTALAASSHFARFDRTQCDVL
;
A
#
# COMPACT_ATOMS: atom_id res chain seq x y z
N THR A 1 9.28 11.69 12.50
CA THR A 1 9.16 13.13 12.19
C THR A 1 8.86 13.34 10.72
N LEU A 2 8.16 14.43 10.41
CA LEU A 2 8.01 15.01 9.09
C LEU A 2 8.92 16.26 9.05
N GLU A 3 9.82 16.30 8.08
CA GLU A 3 10.69 17.47 7.85
C GLU A 3 10.04 18.37 6.80
N ILE A 4 9.93 19.65 7.09
CA ILE A 4 9.33 20.65 6.22
C ILE A 4 10.37 21.70 5.87
N VAL A 5 10.49 22.02 4.60
CA VAL A 5 11.40 23.06 4.10
C VAL A 5 10.57 24.15 3.41
N ASP A 6 10.77 25.39 3.84
CA ASP A 6 10.26 26.56 3.12
C ASP A 6 11.25 26.93 2.01
N PRO A 7 10.89 26.80 0.73
CA PRO A 7 11.81 27.08 -0.38
C PRO A 7 12.06 28.58 -0.59
N ILE A 8 11.30 29.46 0.05
CA ILE A 8 11.45 30.91 -0.08
C ILE A 8 12.47 31.44 0.94
N THR A 9 12.33 31.00 2.20
CA THR A 9 13.20 31.47 3.29
C THR A 9 14.41 30.56 3.49
N ASN A 10 14.38 29.32 2.96
CA ASN A 10 15.30 28.22 3.25
C ASN A 10 15.28 27.78 4.72
N ASP A 11 14.25 28.15 5.45
CA ASP A 11 14.06 27.63 6.79
C ASP A 11 13.57 26.19 6.74
N ASN A 12 13.96 25.42 7.75
CA ASN A 12 13.44 24.08 7.92
C ASN A 12 12.96 23.88 9.37
N TYR A 13 11.95 23.07 9.51
CA TYR A 13 11.46 22.64 10.81
C TYR A 13 10.92 21.21 10.73
N LYS A 14 10.89 20.56 11.87
CA LYS A 14 10.36 19.20 11.97
C LYS A 14 9.13 19.15 12.85
N ILE A 15 8.21 18.27 12.48
CA ILE A 15 7.00 18.00 13.24
C ILE A 15 7.02 16.54 13.66
N ASN A 16 6.72 16.29 14.93
CA ASN A 16 6.59 14.92 15.43
C ASN A 16 5.23 14.35 15.03
N ILE A 17 5.24 13.19 14.40
CA ILE A 17 4.03 12.47 14.05
C ILE A 17 3.53 11.75 15.30
N PRO A 18 2.29 12.00 15.75
CA PRO A 18 1.74 11.37 16.93
C PRO A 18 1.54 9.86 16.75
N THR A 19 1.38 9.16 17.85
CA THR A 19 0.99 7.75 17.90
C THR A 19 -0.29 7.61 18.71
N ARG A 20 -1.11 6.60 18.44
CA ARG A 20 -2.30 6.29 19.26
C ARG A 20 -1.95 5.63 20.57
N GLU A 21 -0.91 4.81 20.56
CA GLU A 21 -0.37 4.20 21.77
C GLU A 21 0.79 5.04 22.32
N ASP A 22 1.17 4.75 23.56
CA ASP A 22 2.36 5.37 24.16
C ASP A 22 3.59 5.18 23.26
N PRO A 23 4.27 6.24 22.83
CA PRO A 23 5.43 6.13 21.95
C PRO A 23 6.52 5.17 22.45
N ARG A 24 6.59 4.95 23.77
CA ARG A 24 7.58 4.05 24.39
C ARG A 24 7.31 2.58 24.11
N ILE A 25 6.07 2.21 23.80
CA ILE A 25 5.67 0.82 23.53
C ILE A 25 5.46 0.56 22.05
N VAL A 26 5.27 1.58 21.24
CA VAL A 26 5.12 1.42 19.78
C VAL A 26 6.40 0.82 19.21
N ARG A 27 6.29 -0.37 18.63
CA ARG A 27 7.42 -1.06 18.02
C ARG A 27 7.82 -0.38 16.72
N ASN A 28 9.09 -0.04 16.63
CA ASN A 28 9.68 0.40 15.38
C ASN A 28 10.90 -0.49 15.04
N ARG A 29 11.42 -0.34 13.83
CA ARG A 29 12.57 -1.14 13.37
C ARG A 29 13.92 -0.69 13.95
N PHE A 30 13.92 0.44 14.65
CA PHE A 30 15.16 0.98 15.19
C PHE A 30 15.43 0.41 16.58
N PRO A 31 16.69 0.00 16.86
CA PRO A 31 17.02 -0.57 18.16
C PRO A 31 16.96 0.47 19.27
N GLN A 32 16.56 0.02 20.45
CA GLN A 32 16.64 0.81 21.67
C GLN A 32 17.87 0.38 22.52
N PRO A 33 18.64 1.28 23.08
CA PRO A 33 18.57 2.74 22.93
C PRO A 33 18.93 3.17 21.51
N GLY A 34 18.35 4.29 21.07
CA GLY A 34 18.63 4.85 19.75
C GLY A 34 20.13 5.19 19.61
N ARG A 35 20.59 5.14 18.37
CA ARG A 35 21.98 5.48 18.05
C ARG A 35 22.10 6.93 17.62
N PRO A 36 23.18 7.61 17.99
CA PRO A 36 23.48 8.94 17.46
C PRO A 36 23.54 8.91 15.94
N SER A 37 23.10 9.98 15.31
CA SER A 37 23.32 10.18 13.89
C SER A 37 24.83 10.36 13.62
N ASN A 38 25.36 9.77 12.57
CA ASN A 38 26.73 10.00 12.15
C ASN A 38 26.99 11.45 11.72
N PHE A 39 25.94 12.19 11.37
CA PHE A 39 26.01 13.58 10.93
C PHE A 39 25.70 14.57 12.05
N TRP A 40 24.64 14.33 12.82
CA TRP A 40 24.08 15.27 13.79
C TRP A 40 24.38 14.89 15.25
N GLY A 41 25.16 13.82 15.47
CA GLY A 41 25.54 13.36 16.80
C GLY A 41 24.33 12.96 17.65
N MET A 42 24.40 13.32 18.93
CA MET A 42 23.36 12.98 19.93
C MET A 42 22.07 13.81 19.77
N GLU A 43 22.09 14.88 19.01
CA GLU A 43 20.92 15.74 18.80
C GLU A 43 19.86 15.09 17.92
N HIS A 44 20.25 14.10 17.14
CA HIS A 44 19.36 13.30 16.31
C HIS A 44 19.48 11.81 16.60
N ILE A 45 18.67 11.35 17.53
CA ILE A 45 18.54 9.92 17.84
C ILE A 45 17.32 9.37 17.11
N TRP A 46 17.57 8.54 16.11
CA TRP A 46 16.49 7.95 15.31
C TRP A 46 15.60 7.02 16.14
N GLY A 47 14.29 7.25 16.08
CA GLY A 47 13.26 6.30 16.55
C GLY A 47 13.01 6.28 18.06
N VAL A 48 13.75 7.04 18.89
CA VAL A 48 13.57 7.01 20.36
C VAL A 48 12.41 7.88 20.81
N GLU A 49 12.37 9.11 20.31
CA GLU A 49 11.36 10.10 20.72
C GLU A 49 10.14 10.09 19.79
N ASN A 50 10.29 9.58 18.59
CA ASN A 50 9.22 9.49 17.61
C ASN A 50 9.28 8.17 16.86
N PRO A 51 8.57 7.14 17.32
CA PRO A 51 8.62 5.80 16.74
C PRO A 51 7.81 5.63 15.45
N SER A 52 7.14 6.67 14.97
CA SER A 52 6.18 6.57 13.87
C SER A 52 6.75 6.09 12.54
N ASP A 53 8.09 6.09 12.37
CA ASP A 53 8.78 5.54 11.18
C ASP A 53 8.05 5.88 9.87
N PRO A 54 7.84 7.18 9.58
CA PRO A 54 7.08 7.60 8.40
C PRO A 54 7.79 7.22 7.11
N HIS A 55 6.99 6.93 6.10
CA HIS A 55 7.49 6.58 4.78
C HIS A 55 6.57 7.16 3.71
N ASN A 56 7.16 7.58 2.59
CA ASN A 56 6.48 8.00 1.37
C ASN A 56 5.32 9.02 1.59
N PRO A 57 5.61 10.28 1.92
CA PRO A 57 4.58 11.31 2.03
C PRO A 57 4.04 11.70 0.65
N MET A 58 2.73 11.97 0.57
CA MET A 58 2.06 12.44 -0.63
C MET A 58 1.00 13.50 -0.29
N MET A 59 0.94 14.56 -1.08
CA MET A 59 -0.05 15.62 -0.91
C MET A 59 -1.35 15.26 -1.61
N ASP A 60 -2.47 15.45 -0.93
CA ASP A 60 -3.80 15.32 -1.52
C ASP A 60 -4.24 16.60 -2.24
N SER A 61 -5.40 16.54 -2.91
CA SER A 61 -5.97 17.69 -3.62
C SER A 61 -6.47 18.81 -2.71
N LEU A 62 -6.50 18.60 -1.40
CA LEU A 62 -6.85 19.59 -0.38
C LEU A 62 -5.60 20.24 0.27
N GLY A 63 -4.40 19.86 -0.17
CA GLY A 63 -3.14 20.38 0.36
C GLY A 63 -2.66 19.70 1.65
N ARG A 64 -3.28 18.61 2.07
CA ARG A 64 -2.85 17.82 3.24
C ARG A 64 -1.82 16.77 2.83
N VAL A 65 -0.97 16.39 3.75
CA VAL A 65 0.11 15.42 3.51
C VAL A 65 -0.22 14.08 4.16
N TRP A 66 -0.56 13.10 3.33
CA TRP A 66 -0.76 11.71 3.74
C TRP A 66 0.58 10.97 3.74
N MET A 67 0.76 10.09 4.71
CA MET A 67 1.97 9.28 4.82
C MET A 67 1.69 7.95 5.50
N THR A 68 2.51 6.96 5.19
CA THR A 68 2.50 5.72 5.95
C THR A 68 3.27 5.94 7.25
N SER A 69 2.71 5.53 8.37
CA SER A 69 3.33 5.74 9.67
C SER A 69 2.90 4.70 10.69
N LYS A 70 3.83 4.35 11.57
CA LYS A 70 3.54 3.48 12.69
C LYS A 70 2.86 4.27 13.78
N ILE A 71 1.59 3.99 14.03
CA ILE A 71 0.81 4.71 15.05
C ILE A 71 0.44 3.84 16.25
N ARG A 72 0.48 2.51 16.09
CA ARG A 72 0.21 1.53 17.14
C ARG A 72 0.78 0.15 16.81
N ASN A 73 0.80 -0.77 17.76
CA ASN A 73 1.25 -2.15 17.55
C ASN A 73 0.14 -3.10 17.16
N ASP A 74 -0.94 -3.09 17.92
CA ASP A 74 -2.03 -4.04 17.77
C ASP A 74 -3.14 -3.43 16.91
N GLN A 75 -3.58 -4.15 15.89
CA GLN A 75 -4.64 -3.69 15.02
C GLN A 75 -6.03 -3.79 15.69
N PRO A 76 -7.05 -3.05 15.21
CA PRO A 76 -8.41 -3.19 15.71
C PRO A 76 -8.95 -4.62 15.53
N ASP A 77 -9.76 -5.07 16.48
CA ASP A 77 -10.38 -6.41 16.45
C ASP A 77 -11.19 -6.66 15.18
N TRP A 78 -11.79 -5.60 14.62
CA TRP A 78 -12.59 -5.70 13.40
C TRP A 78 -11.78 -6.02 12.14
N CYS A 79 -10.46 -6.04 12.19
CA CYS A 79 -9.59 -6.45 11.08
C CYS A 79 -9.41 -7.97 10.99
N GLY A 80 -9.68 -8.69 12.07
CA GLY A 80 -9.35 -10.09 12.25
C GLY A 80 -10.47 -11.07 11.95
N GLU A 81 -10.15 -12.34 12.15
CA GLU A 81 -11.11 -13.43 12.03
C GLU A 81 -12.27 -13.28 13.01
N GLY A 82 -13.48 -13.59 12.56
CA GLY A 82 -14.70 -13.46 13.36
C GLY A 82 -15.33 -12.07 13.34
N SER A 83 -14.71 -11.10 12.68
CA SER A 83 -15.26 -9.76 12.49
C SER A 83 -16.47 -9.76 11.54
N ASP A 84 -17.36 -8.78 11.74
CA ASP A 84 -18.47 -8.50 10.81
C ASP A 84 -18.07 -7.63 9.61
N ASN A 85 -16.86 -7.07 9.59
CA ASN A 85 -16.33 -6.32 8.45
C ASN A 85 -16.25 -7.20 7.21
N LYS A 86 -16.77 -6.73 6.06
CA LYS A 86 -16.87 -7.54 4.82
C LYS A 86 -15.51 -8.01 4.31
N PHE A 87 -14.49 -7.18 4.41
CA PHE A 87 -13.14 -7.53 3.97
C PHE A 87 -12.49 -8.54 4.93
N ALA A 88 -12.67 -8.36 6.25
CA ALA A 88 -12.14 -9.30 7.24
C ALA A 88 -12.84 -10.67 7.18
N LYS A 89 -14.14 -10.72 6.92
CA LYS A 89 -14.84 -11.99 6.64
C LYS A 89 -14.24 -12.73 5.47
N TYR A 90 -13.84 -11.98 4.45
CA TYR A 90 -13.29 -12.55 3.22
C TYR A 90 -11.81 -12.86 3.34
N PHE A 91 -11.01 -11.91 3.82
CA PHE A 91 -9.57 -12.02 4.00
C PHE A 91 -9.14 -11.39 5.32
N PRO A 92 -9.24 -12.11 6.45
CA PRO A 92 -8.88 -11.59 7.77
C PRO A 92 -7.38 -11.31 7.88
N LEU A 93 -7.04 -10.20 8.52
CA LEU A 93 -5.66 -9.77 8.74
C LEU A 93 -5.30 -9.89 10.21
N THR A 94 -4.08 -10.33 10.49
CA THR A 94 -3.61 -10.58 11.86
C THR A 94 -2.68 -9.50 12.38
N ARG A 95 -2.22 -8.61 11.50
CA ARG A 95 -1.30 -7.52 11.88
C ARG A 95 -1.28 -6.41 10.84
N SER A 96 -0.96 -5.20 11.32
CA SER A 96 -0.59 -4.07 10.50
C SER A 96 0.77 -3.53 10.95
N GLY A 97 1.75 -3.50 10.07
CA GLY A 97 3.12 -3.06 10.41
C GLY A 97 3.23 -1.55 10.52
N ARG A 98 2.67 -0.82 9.57
CA ARG A 98 2.42 0.62 9.57
C ARG A 98 0.97 0.86 9.19
N GLN A 99 0.44 1.97 9.66
CA GLN A 99 -0.88 2.48 9.33
C GLN A 99 -0.72 3.76 8.50
N ALA A 100 -1.70 4.66 8.56
CA ALA A 100 -1.63 5.94 7.88
C ALA A 100 -1.77 7.11 8.85
N SER A 101 -1.20 8.25 8.47
CA SER A 101 -1.46 9.53 9.10
C SER A 101 -1.57 10.61 8.03
N VAL A 102 -2.35 11.65 8.33
CA VAL A 102 -2.47 12.83 7.50
C VAL A 102 -2.16 14.09 8.31
N TYR A 103 -1.36 14.96 7.75
CA TYR A 103 -1.02 16.26 8.31
C TYR A 103 -1.68 17.36 7.49
N ASP A 104 -2.40 18.23 8.17
CA ASP A 104 -2.97 19.43 7.57
C ASP A 104 -2.08 20.65 7.89
N PRO A 105 -1.42 21.25 6.89
CA PRO A 105 -0.57 22.40 7.09
C PRO A 105 -1.31 23.69 7.52
N GLU A 106 -2.61 23.80 7.18
CA GLU A 106 -3.39 25.00 7.55
C GLU A 106 -3.73 24.99 9.04
N THR A 107 -4.18 23.86 9.54
CA THR A 107 -4.54 23.69 10.96
C THR A 107 -3.38 23.26 11.82
N GLN A 108 -2.29 22.78 11.22
CA GLN A 108 -1.13 22.19 11.88
C GLN A 108 -1.48 20.97 12.74
N GLN A 109 -2.51 20.25 12.36
CA GLN A 109 -2.97 19.06 13.07
C GLN A 109 -2.69 17.78 12.31
N PHE A 110 -2.57 16.68 13.05
CA PHE A 110 -2.53 15.33 12.54
C PHE A 110 -3.85 14.62 12.78
N GLU A 111 -4.28 13.84 11.81
CA GLU A 111 -5.23 12.76 11.99
C GLU A 111 -4.53 11.42 11.78
N LEU A 112 -4.96 10.40 12.51
CA LEU A 112 -4.41 9.07 12.48
C LEU A 112 -5.46 8.10 12.00
N VAL A 113 -5.11 7.25 11.03
CA VAL A 113 -6.00 6.27 10.43
C VAL A 113 -5.46 4.87 10.65
N ASP A 114 -6.18 4.07 11.43
CA ASP A 114 -5.86 2.67 11.63
C ASP A 114 -6.21 1.87 10.38
N THR A 115 -5.20 1.41 9.66
CA THR A 115 -5.40 0.48 8.55
C THR A 115 -5.25 -0.95 9.03
N CYS A 116 -6.13 -1.84 8.56
CA CYS A 116 -6.03 -3.28 8.82
C CYS A 116 -4.81 -3.90 8.15
N PHE A 117 -4.46 -3.41 6.98
CA PHE A 117 -3.28 -3.82 6.22
C PHE A 117 -2.07 -2.96 6.59
N SER A 118 -0.88 -3.52 6.39
CA SER A 118 0.38 -2.81 6.58
C SER A 118 0.66 -1.91 5.39
N THR A 119 0.95 -0.65 5.62
CA THR A 119 1.20 0.33 4.57
C THR A 119 2.70 0.51 4.30
N HIS A 120 3.06 0.78 3.02
CA HIS A 120 4.44 1.05 2.62
C HIS A 120 4.54 2.22 1.62
N HIS A 121 4.32 2.03 0.34
CA HIS A 121 4.13 3.13 -0.60
C HIS A 121 2.65 3.43 -0.76
N LEU A 122 2.36 4.64 -1.20
CA LEU A 122 0.99 5.13 -1.37
C LEU A 122 0.88 5.99 -2.62
N GLN A 123 -0.33 5.99 -3.23
CA GLN A 123 -0.62 6.80 -4.40
C GLN A 123 -2.11 7.08 -4.51
N PHE A 124 -2.47 8.32 -4.83
CA PHE A 124 -3.85 8.73 -5.05
C PHE A 124 -4.35 8.32 -6.44
N ALA A 125 -5.56 7.76 -6.47
CA ALA A 125 -6.32 7.62 -7.71
C ALA A 125 -6.97 8.95 -8.09
N ASN A 126 -7.16 9.14 -9.39
CA ASN A 126 -7.88 10.28 -9.93
C ASN A 126 -9.38 9.92 -10.04
N ASN A 127 -10.05 9.75 -8.90
CA ASN A 127 -11.47 9.43 -8.83
C ASN A 127 -12.21 10.32 -7.82
N PRO A 128 -13.58 10.35 -7.85
CA PRO A 128 -14.37 11.19 -6.96
C PRO A 128 -14.17 10.91 -5.48
N ASP A 129 -13.82 9.70 -5.09
CA ASP A 129 -13.61 9.28 -3.70
C ASP A 129 -12.20 9.61 -3.20
N ARG A 130 -11.34 10.10 -4.09
CA ARG A 130 -9.94 10.41 -3.78
C ARG A 130 -9.26 9.23 -3.11
N THR A 131 -9.46 8.05 -3.69
CA THR A 131 -8.96 6.79 -3.15
C THR A 131 -7.44 6.81 -3.06
N LEU A 132 -6.92 6.56 -1.87
CA LEU A 132 -5.50 6.43 -1.60
C LEU A 132 -5.14 4.96 -1.49
N TYR A 133 -4.44 4.45 -2.50
CA TYR A 133 -3.96 3.07 -2.52
C TYR A 133 -2.64 2.90 -1.81
N PHE A 134 -2.48 1.73 -1.22
CA PHE A 134 -1.24 1.29 -0.55
C PHE A 134 -0.84 -0.09 -1.05
N ASN A 135 0.47 -0.29 -1.23
CA ASN A 135 0.98 -1.64 -1.27
C ASN A 135 1.26 -2.13 0.15
N GLU A 136 1.03 -3.40 0.36
CA GLU A 136 1.37 -4.11 1.59
C GLU A 136 2.72 -4.81 1.41
N LEU A 137 3.71 -4.49 2.26
CA LEU A 137 5.05 -5.06 2.15
C LEU A 137 5.18 -6.45 2.79
N SER A 138 4.22 -6.82 3.63
CA SER A 138 4.26 -8.07 4.40
C SER A 138 3.45 -9.20 3.77
N GLY A 139 2.60 -8.91 2.79
CA GLY A 139 1.71 -9.87 2.16
C GLY A 139 1.32 -9.53 0.72
N PRO A 140 0.68 -10.47 0.02
CA PRO A 140 0.24 -10.30 -1.35
C PRO A 140 -1.13 -9.61 -1.40
N MET A 141 -1.18 -8.31 -1.15
CA MET A 141 -2.43 -7.55 -1.21
C MET A 141 -2.24 -6.09 -1.58
N PHE A 142 -3.32 -5.47 -2.02
CA PHE A 142 -3.52 -4.04 -2.07
C PHE A 142 -4.53 -3.61 -1.01
N GLY A 143 -4.26 -2.49 -0.35
CA GLY A 143 -5.20 -1.83 0.53
C GLY A 143 -5.47 -0.41 0.06
N TRP A 144 -6.58 0.18 0.51
CA TRP A 144 -6.91 1.57 0.18
C TRP A 144 -7.67 2.26 1.31
N VAL A 145 -7.64 3.58 1.27
CA VAL A 145 -8.50 4.46 2.04
C VAL A 145 -9.22 5.40 1.08
N ASP A 146 -10.55 5.41 1.10
CA ASP A 146 -11.38 6.39 0.41
C ASP A 146 -11.41 7.66 1.26
N THR A 147 -10.50 8.59 0.92
CA THR A 147 -10.25 9.77 1.78
C THR A 147 -11.43 10.72 1.83
N ARG A 148 -12.33 10.69 0.85
CA ARG A 148 -13.60 11.42 0.90
C ARG A 148 -14.53 10.86 1.97
N THR A 149 -14.66 9.54 2.06
CA THR A 149 -15.47 8.88 3.10
C THR A 149 -14.86 9.16 4.48
N TRP A 150 -13.54 9.11 4.60
CA TRP A 150 -12.83 9.49 5.82
C TRP A 150 -13.18 10.91 6.25
N ASP A 151 -13.06 11.89 5.37
CA ASP A 151 -13.35 13.30 5.65
C ASP A 151 -14.80 13.54 6.11
N LEU A 152 -15.74 12.76 5.61
CA LEU A 152 -17.16 12.91 5.94
C LEU A 152 -17.57 12.20 7.23
N THR A 153 -16.92 11.11 7.58
CA THR A 153 -17.40 10.20 8.62
C THR A 153 -16.44 9.98 9.77
N HIS A 154 -15.13 10.09 9.50
CA HIS A 154 -14.06 9.63 10.39
C HIS A 154 -14.23 8.17 10.84
N ASP A 155 -14.95 7.37 10.04
CA ASP A 155 -15.15 5.95 10.26
C ASP A 155 -14.10 5.15 9.47
N GLU A 156 -13.17 4.55 10.19
CA GLU A 156 -12.07 3.78 9.62
C GLU A 156 -12.55 2.54 8.89
N GLN A 157 -13.61 1.89 9.37
CA GLN A 157 -14.17 0.70 8.71
C GLN A 157 -14.87 1.03 7.40
N ALA A 158 -15.60 2.14 7.39
CA ALA A 158 -16.36 2.58 6.20
C ALA A 158 -15.42 3.14 5.11
N SER A 159 -14.27 3.71 5.50
CA SER A 159 -13.37 4.41 4.59
C SER A 159 -12.27 3.53 4.00
N GLN A 160 -12.14 2.27 4.39
CA GLN A 160 -11.04 1.43 3.89
C GLN A 160 -11.49 0.07 3.39
N GLY A 161 -10.65 -0.50 2.54
CA GLY A 161 -10.79 -1.86 2.06
C GLY A 161 -9.45 -2.46 1.67
N TRP A 162 -9.47 -3.77 1.42
CA TRP A 162 -8.29 -4.50 0.96
C TRP A 162 -8.67 -5.74 0.18
N CYS A 163 -7.82 -6.11 -0.77
CA CYS A 163 -7.99 -7.31 -1.56
C CYS A 163 -6.70 -8.13 -1.58
N PRO A 164 -6.79 -9.45 -1.38
CA PRO A 164 -5.71 -10.35 -1.72
C PRO A 164 -5.47 -10.33 -3.23
N GLN A 165 -4.27 -10.75 -3.65
CA GLN A 165 -3.96 -10.94 -5.06
C GLN A 165 -4.41 -12.34 -5.48
N ILE A 166 -5.57 -12.44 -6.08
CA ILE A 166 -6.15 -13.71 -6.57
C ILE A 166 -6.39 -13.58 -8.07
N ILE A 167 -5.97 -14.60 -8.81
CA ILE A 167 -6.26 -14.76 -10.23
C ILE A 167 -7.55 -15.58 -10.35
N ASP A 168 -8.51 -15.08 -11.09
CA ASP A 168 -9.70 -15.82 -11.50
C ASP A 168 -9.30 -16.90 -12.51
N THR A 169 -8.88 -18.05 -12.01
CA THR A 169 -8.41 -19.18 -12.83
C THR A 169 -9.54 -20.12 -13.26
N ASN A 170 -10.68 -20.06 -12.60
CA ASN A 170 -11.88 -20.79 -13.00
C ASN A 170 -12.73 -20.04 -14.04
N GLY A 171 -12.53 -18.72 -14.19
CA GLY A 171 -13.15 -17.89 -15.22
C GLY A 171 -14.59 -17.50 -14.94
N ASP A 172 -15.02 -17.49 -13.68
CA ASP A 172 -16.40 -17.16 -13.31
C ASP A 172 -16.64 -15.65 -13.05
N GLY A 173 -15.59 -14.84 -13.03
CA GLY A 173 -15.64 -13.39 -12.88
C GLY A 173 -15.76 -12.90 -11.43
N VAL A 174 -15.64 -13.80 -10.46
CA VAL A 174 -15.66 -13.47 -9.03
C VAL A 174 -14.61 -14.29 -8.28
N ILE A 175 -14.11 -13.76 -7.18
CA ILE A 175 -13.14 -14.46 -6.33
C ILE A 175 -13.88 -15.21 -5.23
N THR A 176 -13.74 -16.53 -5.21
CA THR A 176 -14.46 -17.41 -4.28
C THR A 176 -13.51 -18.23 -3.42
N LYS A 177 -13.78 -18.30 -2.12
CA LYS A 177 -13.05 -19.20 -1.20
C LYS A 177 -13.66 -20.61 -1.21
N PRO A 178 -12.83 -21.65 -0.98
CA PRO A 178 -11.36 -21.61 -0.91
C PRO A 178 -10.74 -21.42 -2.29
N TRP A 179 -9.49 -21.01 -2.33
CA TRP A 179 -8.68 -20.93 -3.55
C TRP A 179 -7.45 -21.84 -3.46
N ASN A 180 -6.81 -22.11 -4.60
CA ASN A 180 -5.54 -22.82 -4.67
C ASN A 180 -4.42 -21.95 -4.07
N ALA A 181 -3.50 -22.59 -3.35
CA ALA A 181 -2.31 -21.91 -2.89
C ALA A 181 -1.38 -21.55 -4.06
N SER A 182 -0.62 -20.47 -3.90
CA SER A 182 0.38 -20.10 -4.90
C SER A 182 1.42 -21.20 -5.10
N GLY A 183 1.61 -21.61 -6.35
CA GLY A 183 2.58 -22.64 -6.72
C GLY A 183 2.16 -24.07 -6.36
N GLU A 184 0.88 -24.32 -6.12
CA GLU A 184 0.35 -25.66 -5.90
C GLU A 184 0.62 -26.56 -7.12
N GLU A 185 1.16 -27.76 -6.89
CA GLU A 185 1.62 -28.64 -7.97
C GLU A 185 0.45 -29.19 -8.81
N ASN A 186 -0.70 -29.40 -8.20
CA ASN A 186 -1.92 -29.90 -8.87
C ASN A 186 -3.12 -29.03 -8.43
N PRO A 187 -3.23 -27.81 -8.94
CA PRO A 187 -4.31 -26.91 -8.55
C PRO A 187 -5.66 -27.48 -9.02
N ASN A 188 -6.68 -27.27 -8.19
CA ASN A 188 -8.04 -27.60 -8.57
C ASN A 188 -8.53 -26.60 -9.63
N PRO A 189 -8.89 -27.05 -10.85
CA PRO A 189 -9.31 -26.16 -11.93
C PRO A 189 -10.64 -25.43 -11.68
N ASP A 190 -11.41 -25.87 -10.69
CA ASP A 190 -12.68 -25.24 -10.31
C ASP A 190 -12.49 -24.10 -9.30
N LEU A 191 -11.25 -23.85 -8.87
CA LEU A 191 -10.92 -22.81 -7.88
C LEU A 191 -10.01 -21.76 -8.49
N ASP A 192 -10.08 -20.57 -7.92
CA ASP A 192 -9.13 -19.49 -8.17
C ASP A 192 -7.74 -19.79 -7.62
N THR A 193 -6.75 -18.95 -7.94
CA THR A 193 -5.37 -19.18 -7.51
C THR A 193 -4.77 -17.93 -6.86
N GLU A 194 -4.25 -18.09 -5.63
CA GLU A 194 -3.55 -17.05 -4.90
C GLU A 194 -2.18 -16.76 -5.51
N VAL A 195 -1.79 -15.48 -5.48
CA VAL A 195 -0.45 -15.00 -5.83
C VAL A 195 0.30 -14.64 -4.56
N SER A 196 1.50 -15.21 -4.35
CA SER A 196 2.21 -15.14 -3.06
C SER A 196 3.34 -14.10 -2.98
N PHE A 197 3.68 -13.39 -4.05
CA PHE A 197 4.76 -12.41 -3.99
C PHE A 197 4.28 -11.04 -3.51
N ARG A 198 5.17 -10.39 -2.73
CA ARG A 198 4.93 -9.05 -2.23
C ARG A 198 5.13 -7.99 -3.29
N LEU A 199 4.39 -6.90 -3.19
CA LEU A 199 4.58 -5.72 -4.02
C LEU A 199 5.48 -4.69 -3.31
N TYR A 200 6.33 -4.02 -4.07
CA TYR A 200 7.14 -2.92 -3.55
C TYR A 200 6.51 -1.56 -3.84
N SER A 201 5.84 -1.40 -4.95
CA SER A 201 5.25 -0.14 -5.41
C SER A 201 3.80 -0.29 -5.79
N VAL A 202 3.12 0.83 -5.89
CA VAL A 202 1.70 0.94 -6.23
C VAL A 202 1.48 2.16 -7.09
N ILE A 203 0.64 2.04 -8.13
CA ILE A 203 0.16 3.14 -8.95
C ILE A 203 -1.27 2.86 -9.43
N PRO A 204 -2.26 3.72 -9.16
CA PRO A 204 -3.59 3.61 -9.72
C PRO A 204 -3.58 3.89 -11.22
N ASP A 205 -4.49 3.25 -11.95
CA ASP A 205 -4.69 3.56 -13.37
C ASP A 205 -5.24 4.99 -13.53
N PRO A 206 -4.67 5.84 -14.40
CA PRO A 206 -5.13 7.22 -14.56
C PRO A 206 -6.52 7.33 -15.20
N ASN A 207 -6.97 6.27 -15.87
CA ASN A 207 -8.25 6.24 -16.60
C ASN A 207 -9.35 5.52 -15.83
N ASP A 208 -8.98 4.71 -14.83
CA ASP A 208 -9.92 3.97 -13.99
C ASP A 208 -9.39 3.86 -12.55
N GLY A 209 -9.99 4.62 -11.66
CA GLY A 209 -9.56 4.69 -10.26
C GLY A 209 -9.81 3.43 -9.43
N ASP A 210 -10.51 2.44 -9.96
CA ASP A 210 -10.72 1.14 -9.32
C ASP A 210 -9.66 0.10 -9.71
N ILE A 211 -8.81 0.47 -10.66
CA ILE A 211 -7.69 -0.34 -11.09
C ILE A 211 -6.40 0.17 -10.46
N VAL A 212 -5.59 -0.75 -9.95
CA VAL A 212 -4.29 -0.44 -9.36
C VAL A 212 -3.22 -1.42 -9.83
N TRP A 213 -2.04 -0.89 -10.08
CA TRP A 213 -0.87 -1.65 -10.51
C TRP A 213 0.21 -1.68 -9.44
N GLY A 214 0.96 -2.77 -9.40
CA GLY A 214 2.11 -2.92 -8.52
C GLY A 214 3.25 -3.69 -9.16
N ALA A 215 4.45 -3.52 -8.61
CA ALA A 215 5.65 -4.22 -9.06
C ALA A 215 6.23 -5.06 -7.93
N SER A 216 6.55 -6.32 -8.20
CA SER A 216 7.17 -7.22 -7.24
C SER A 216 8.67 -6.94 -7.13
N GLN A 217 9.20 -6.89 -5.92
CA GLN A 217 10.64 -6.80 -5.70
C GLN A 217 11.24 -8.23 -5.64
N SER A 218 11.20 -8.95 -6.76
CA SER A 218 11.55 -10.38 -6.80
C SER A 218 12.29 -10.79 -8.07
N TYR A 219 12.77 -12.03 -8.07
CA TYR A 219 13.23 -12.76 -9.26
C TYR A 219 12.57 -14.16 -9.28
N PRO A 220 11.85 -14.53 -10.33
CA PRO A 220 11.44 -13.68 -11.46
C PRO A 220 10.69 -12.43 -10.99
N GLY A 221 10.77 -11.35 -11.80
CA GLY A 221 10.02 -10.12 -11.54
C GLY A 221 8.62 -10.17 -12.13
N TYR A 222 7.67 -9.49 -11.48
CA TYR A 222 6.28 -9.44 -11.93
C TYR A 222 5.70 -8.02 -11.83
N ILE A 223 4.79 -7.71 -12.72
CA ILE A 223 3.86 -6.59 -12.62
C ILE A 223 2.48 -7.20 -12.35
N VAL A 224 1.77 -6.63 -11.41
CA VAL A 224 0.42 -7.07 -11.02
C VAL A 224 -0.56 -5.95 -11.28
N ARG A 225 -1.66 -6.25 -11.91
CA ARG A 225 -2.85 -5.41 -11.99
C ARG A 225 -3.92 -6.00 -11.10
N LEU A 226 -4.56 -5.18 -10.30
CA LEU A 226 -5.74 -5.56 -9.55
C LEU A 226 -6.89 -4.64 -9.95
N ASP A 227 -8.01 -5.26 -10.32
CA ASP A 227 -9.29 -4.59 -10.55
C ASP A 227 -10.18 -4.85 -9.34
N ARG A 228 -10.64 -3.80 -8.65
CA ARG A 228 -11.53 -3.94 -7.48
C ARG A 228 -12.93 -4.40 -7.90
N GLY A 229 -13.34 -4.03 -9.12
CA GLY A 229 -14.71 -4.22 -9.57
C GLY A 229 -15.74 -3.48 -8.70
N ASP A 230 -17.01 -3.78 -8.94
CA ASP A 230 -18.14 -3.06 -8.32
C ASP A 230 -18.46 -3.52 -6.89
N ASN A 231 -17.98 -4.68 -6.48
CA ASN A 231 -18.32 -5.29 -5.19
C ASN A 231 -17.13 -5.94 -4.48
N ALA A 232 -16.05 -5.15 -4.26
CA ALA A 232 -14.93 -5.63 -3.47
C ALA A 232 -15.36 -6.12 -2.07
N PRO A 233 -14.83 -7.25 -1.56
CA PRO A 233 -13.66 -7.98 -2.07
C PRO A 233 -13.96 -9.07 -3.11
N GLU A 234 -15.19 -9.50 -3.34
CA GLU A 234 -15.53 -10.64 -4.20
C GLU A 234 -15.17 -10.41 -5.67
N THR A 235 -15.11 -9.16 -6.11
CA THR A 235 -14.78 -8.77 -7.50
C THR A 235 -13.33 -8.36 -7.70
N CYS A 236 -12.47 -8.54 -6.71
CA CYS A 236 -11.06 -8.15 -6.77
C CYS A 236 -10.22 -9.13 -7.60
N ILE A 237 -10.22 -8.99 -8.90
CA ILE A 237 -9.49 -9.88 -9.80
C ILE A 237 -8.09 -9.35 -10.08
N SER A 238 -7.09 -10.21 -9.94
CA SER A 238 -5.68 -9.89 -10.25
C SER A 238 -5.24 -10.49 -11.58
N GLU A 239 -4.44 -9.71 -12.30
CA GLU A 239 -3.66 -10.16 -13.46
C GLU A 239 -2.17 -10.08 -13.14
N VAL A 240 -1.39 -11.05 -13.60
CA VAL A 240 0.04 -11.14 -13.29
C VAL A 240 0.85 -11.27 -14.58
N TYR A 241 1.84 -10.42 -14.74
CA TYR A 241 2.69 -10.38 -15.91
C TYR A 241 4.15 -10.54 -15.52
N GLN A 242 4.78 -11.59 -16.00
CA GLN A 242 6.20 -11.81 -15.73
C GLN A 242 7.08 -10.89 -16.57
N VAL A 243 8.04 -10.26 -15.92
CA VAL A 243 9.09 -9.47 -16.59
C VAL A 243 9.99 -10.43 -17.37
N PRO A 244 10.21 -10.21 -18.69
CA PRO A 244 11.07 -11.08 -19.49
C PRO A 244 12.53 -10.91 -19.13
N ASP A 245 13.31 -12.01 -19.28
CA ASP A 245 14.76 -11.98 -19.16
C ASP A 245 15.39 -11.03 -20.21
N PRO A 246 16.48 -10.33 -19.85
CA PRO A 246 17.24 -10.38 -18.60
C PRO A 246 16.77 -9.40 -17.52
N GLY A 247 15.55 -8.88 -17.63
CA GLY A 247 15.01 -7.93 -16.68
C GLY A 247 14.68 -8.57 -15.33
N THR A 248 15.07 -7.91 -14.22
CA THR A 248 14.82 -8.46 -12.88
C THR A 248 14.51 -7.37 -11.86
N ASN A 249 13.82 -7.76 -10.80
CA ASN A 249 13.54 -6.93 -9.64
C ASN A 249 12.84 -5.61 -10.01
N PRO A 250 11.63 -5.64 -10.60
CA PRO A 250 10.85 -4.44 -10.83
C PRO A 250 10.55 -3.78 -9.48
N ARG A 251 10.85 -2.48 -9.37
CA ARG A 251 10.82 -1.81 -8.08
C ARG A 251 9.93 -0.56 -8.05
N GLY A 252 10.26 0.43 -8.86
CA GLY A 252 9.39 1.59 -9.07
C GLY A 252 8.43 1.29 -10.21
N ILE A 253 7.21 1.79 -10.13
CA ILE A 253 6.19 1.67 -11.17
C ILE A 253 5.52 3.03 -11.40
N ASP A 254 5.22 3.32 -12.64
CA ASP A 254 4.41 4.46 -13.05
C ASP A 254 3.57 4.06 -14.27
N ILE A 255 2.56 4.85 -14.59
CA ILE A 255 1.67 4.60 -15.72
C ILE A 255 1.39 5.90 -16.46
N ASP A 256 1.49 5.87 -17.77
CA ASP A 256 1.20 7.06 -18.59
C ASP A 256 -0.29 7.18 -18.92
N SER A 257 -0.68 8.31 -19.51
CA SER A 257 -2.07 8.61 -19.87
C SER A 257 -2.67 7.68 -20.93
N ASN A 258 -1.86 6.84 -21.57
CA ASN A 258 -2.31 5.82 -22.50
C ASN A 258 -2.50 4.45 -21.85
N GLY A 259 -2.27 4.35 -20.51
CA GLY A 259 -2.34 3.09 -19.77
C GLY A 259 -1.10 2.20 -19.93
N VAL A 260 0.00 2.75 -20.44
CA VAL A 260 1.28 2.01 -20.56
C VAL A 260 2.01 2.09 -19.24
N VAL A 261 2.34 0.93 -18.68
CA VAL A 261 3.05 0.80 -17.41
C VAL A 261 4.55 0.88 -17.63
N TRP A 262 5.23 1.65 -16.80
CA TRP A 262 6.68 1.83 -16.81
C TRP A 262 7.29 1.38 -15.49
N THR A 263 8.36 0.61 -15.52
CA THR A 263 9.02 0.11 -14.31
C THR A 263 10.53 0.07 -14.43
N ALA A 264 11.20 0.42 -13.33
CA ALA A 264 12.64 0.26 -13.18
C ALA A 264 12.95 -1.17 -12.74
N LEU A 265 13.78 -1.88 -13.51
CA LEU A 265 14.27 -3.23 -13.23
C LEU A 265 15.60 -3.12 -12.48
N ALA A 266 15.51 -2.89 -11.17
CA ALA A 266 16.60 -2.37 -10.35
C ALA A 266 17.83 -3.29 -10.25
N ALA A 267 17.66 -4.60 -10.27
CA ALA A 267 18.79 -5.54 -10.16
C ALA A 267 19.50 -5.82 -11.50
N SER A 268 18.84 -5.51 -12.61
CA SER A 268 19.40 -5.73 -13.95
C SER A 268 19.78 -4.44 -14.67
N SER A 269 19.59 -3.27 -14.03
CA SER A 269 19.89 -1.94 -14.59
C SER A 269 19.15 -1.68 -15.92
N HIS A 270 17.93 -2.19 -16.03
CA HIS A 270 17.06 -1.95 -17.18
C HIS A 270 15.89 -1.06 -16.80
N PHE A 271 15.22 -0.55 -17.82
CA PHE A 271 13.94 0.11 -17.75
C PHE A 271 12.98 -0.57 -18.71
N ALA A 272 11.78 -0.88 -18.28
CA ALA A 272 10.81 -1.59 -19.09
C ALA A 272 9.50 -0.80 -19.23
N ARG A 273 8.83 -1.01 -20.35
CA ARG A 273 7.44 -0.62 -20.57
C ARG A 273 6.58 -1.85 -20.81
N PHE A 274 5.37 -1.81 -20.33
CA PHE A 274 4.37 -2.85 -20.54
C PHE A 274 3.07 -2.21 -21.04
N ASP A 275 2.59 -2.67 -22.16
CA ASP A 275 1.35 -2.23 -22.79
C ASP A 275 0.39 -3.42 -22.84
N ARG A 276 -0.58 -3.42 -21.91
CA ARG A 276 -1.55 -4.49 -21.75
C ARG A 276 -2.38 -4.74 -23.01
N THR A 277 -2.61 -3.69 -23.82
CA THR A 277 -3.37 -3.80 -25.07
C THR A 277 -2.68 -4.63 -26.15
N GLN A 278 -1.39 -4.93 -25.95
CA GLN A 278 -0.60 -5.79 -26.87
C GLN A 278 -0.61 -7.27 -26.45
N CYS A 279 -1.34 -7.63 -25.38
CA CYS A 279 -1.48 -9.02 -24.98
C CYS A 279 -2.53 -9.73 -25.87
N ASP A 280 -2.17 -10.90 -26.41
CA ASP A 280 -3.06 -11.68 -27.25
C ASP A 280 -4.16 -12.40 -26.44
N VAL A 281 -3.85 -12.69 -25.17
CA VAL A 281 -4.75 -13.34 -24.20
C VAL A 281 -4.61 -12.61 -22.87
N LEU A 282 -5.73 -12.24 -22.29
CA LEU A 282 -5.83 -11.60 -20.97
C LEU A 282 -6.54 -12.53 -20.00
#